data_f2ff3940b98ba23a4689eac83084e74b
#
_entry.id   f2ff3940b98ba23a4689eac83084e74b
#
_cell.length_a   1.000
_cell.length_b   1.000
_cell.length_c   1.000
_cell.angle_alpha   90.00
_cell.angle_beta   90.00
_cell.angle_gamma   90.00
#
_symmetry.space_group_name_H-M   'P 1'
#
loop_
_entity.id
_entity.type
_entity.pdbx_description
1 polymer ?
#
loop_
_entity_poly.entity_id
_entity_poly.type
_entity_poly.pdbx_seq_one_letter_code
_entity_poly.pdbx_strand_id
1 'polypeptide(L)'
;MTSLHGCRRLLLIAIALSTLPTPAYTEMPDAQDIAVAIHRDGETFAVTVALTVDATPEEVFAVFTDYDHMARFVSNVVESRIVRRDGDRLAVEQKSRLVVGILHFEFTNVREVDLVPLREIRSRIAEGDMQGSSFTTTISVQGTKTQVHNRGTFLSNRWIPPIIGNMVLEAETRKQFQEFRTEILRRKGSAPVPR
;
A
#
# COMPACT_ATOMS: atom_id res chain seq x y z
N MET A 1 -41.14 17.90 78.53
CA MET A 1 -40.06 16.89 78.60
C MET A 1 -40.31 15.90 77.51
N THR A 2 -39.63 16.01 76.42
CA THR A 2 -39.37 14.92 75.46
C THR A 2 -38.59 15.44 74.28
N SER A 3 -37.39 14.90 74.10
CA SER A 3 -36.39 15.25 73.14
C SER A 3 -36.69 14.70 71.79
N LEU A 4 -36.64 15.49 70.71
CA LEU A 4 -36.70 15.09 69.32
C LEU A 4 -35.30 15.07 68.74
N HIS A 5 -34.77 13.84 68.46
CA HIS A 5 -33.53 13.67 67.73
C HIS A 5 -33.85 13.52 66.28
N GLY A 6 -33.52 14.54 65.47
CA GLY A 6 -33.60 14.54 64.04
C GLY A 6 -32.42 13.79 63.41
N CYS A 7 -32.68 12.66 62.78
CA CYS A 7 -31.69 11.89 62.08
C CYS A 7 -31.52 12.44 60.63
N ARG A 8 -30.41 13.15 60.44
CA ARG A 8 -30.02 13.73 59.14
C ARG A 8 -29.30 12.67 58.31
N ARG A 9 -30.05 12.03 57.37
CA ARG A 9 -29.44 11.09 56.41
C ARG A 9 -28.65 11.89 55.38
N LEU A 10 -27.32 11.78 55.41
CA LEU A 10 -26.44 12.21 54.34
C LEU A 10 -26.57 11.23 53.14
N LEU A 11 -27.07 11.74 52.05
CA LEU A 11 -27.11 11.03 50.79
C LEU A 11 -25.75 11.22 50.08
N LEU A 12 -24.89 10.18 50.11
CA LEU A 12 -23.65 10.13 49.33
C LEU A 12 -23.99 9.78 47.90
N ILE A 13 -23.93 10.77 47.02
CA ILE A 13 -24.03 10.54 45.55
C ILE A 13 -22.65 10.10 45.10
N ALA A 14 -22.51 8.79 44.80
CA ALA A 14 -21.32 8.27 44.15
C ALA A 14 -21.38 8.61 42.65
N ILE A 15 -20.57 9.56 42.24
CA ILE A 15 -20.37 9.87 40.83
C ILE A 15 -19.48 8.75 40.23
N ALA A 16 -20.10 7.83 39.53
CA ALA A 16 -19.38 6.83 38.73
C ALA A 16 -18.74 7.53 37.53
N LEU A 17 -17.44 7.74 37.59
CA LEU A 17 -16.64 8.22 36.45
C LEU A 17 -16.54 7.09 35.41
N SER A 18 -17.41 7.11 34.39
CA SER A 18 -17.35 6.19 33.29
C SER A 18 -16.10 6.53 32.45
N THR A 19 -15.05 5.74 32.60
CA THR A 19 -13.89 5.80 31.69
C THR A 19 -14.31 5.22 30.33
N LEU A 20 -14.55 6.08 29.37
CA LEU A 20 -14.70 5.67 27.98
C LEU A 20 -13.37 5.03 27.51
N PRO A 21 -13.42 3.85 26.84
CA PRO A 21 -12.21 3.29 26.29
C PRO A 21 -11.69 4.23 25.19
N THR A 22 -10.51 4.80 25.41
CA THR A 22 -9.76 5.48 24.36
C THR A 22 -9.49 4.47 23.23
N PRO A 23 -9.79 4.80 21.96
CA PRO A 23 -9.42 3.92 20.86
C PRO A 23 -7.90 3.71 20.92
N ALA A 24 -7.49 2.45 21.00
CA ALA A 24 -6.09 2.08 20.92
C ALA A 24 -5.56 2.59 19.58
N TYR A 25 -4.74 3.63 19.64
CA TYR A 25 -3.94 4.06 18.49
C TYR A 25 -2.96 2.90 18.25
N THR A 26 -3.24 2.11 17.22
CA THR A 26 -2.29 1.07 16.77
C THR A 26 -1.04 1.82 16.35
N GLU A 27 0.02 1.62 17.12
CA GLU A 27 1.33 2.20 16.85
C GLU A 27 1.73 1.83 15.41
N MET A 28 1.89 2.84 14.56
CA MET A 28 2.31 2.61 13.17
C MET A 28 3.74 2.07 13.20
N PRO A 29 4.05 1.03 12.38
CA PRO A 29 5.39 0.46 12.34
C PRO A 29 6.43 1.55 12.11
N ASP A 30 7.59 1.41 12.76
CA ASP A 30 8.70 2.36 12.69
C ASP A 30 9.03 2.73 11.24
N ALA A 31 9.43 3.99 11.01
CA ALA A 31 9.59 4.64 9.70
C ALA A 31 10.53 3.91 8.70
N GLN A 32 11.03 2.74 9.06
CA GLN A 32 11.88 1.89 8.23
C GLN A 32 11.17 0.64 7.69
N ASP A 33 10.02 0.26 8.22
CA ASP A 33 9.36 -0.98 7.87
C ASP A 33 8.27 -0.78 6.80
N ILE A 34 8.28 -1.68 5.82
CA ILE A 34 7.21 -1.82 4.85
C ILE A 34 6.22 -2.83 5.42
N ALA A 35 5.07 -2.35 5.84
CA ALA A 35 3.99 -3.21 6.28
C ALA A 35 3.25 -3.76 5.07
N VAL A 36 3.16 -5.08 4.97
CA VAL A 36 2.39 -5.78 3.93
C VAL A 36 1.42 -6.73 4.61
N ALA A 37 0.17 -6.72 4.18
CA ALA A 37 -0.82 -7.68 4.59
C ALA A 37 -1.52 -8.25 3.34
N ILE A 38 -1.64 -9.58 3.29
CA ILE A 38 -2.34 -10.31 2.24
C ILE A 38 -3.41 -11.17 2.88
N HIS A 39 -4.63 -11.00 2.41
CA HIS A 39 -5.75 -11.84 2.78
C HIS A 39 -6.29 -12.56 1.55
N ARG A 40 -6.40 -13.88 1.62
CA ARG A 40 -6.96 -14.69 0.53
C ARG A 40 -8.41 -15.06 0.85
N ASP A 41 -9.28 -14.83 -0.13
CA ASP A 41 -10.66 -15.31 -0.14
C ASP A 41 -10.93 -16.00 -1.48
N GLY A 42 -10.97 -17.33 -1.47
CA GLY A 42 -11.05 -18.13 -2.69
C GLY A 42 -9.86 -17.90 -3.64
N GLU A 43 -10.16 -17.39 -4.84
CA GLU A 43 -9.18 -17.03 -5.87
C GLU A 43 -8.76 -15.56 -5.84
N THR A 44 -9.31 -14.82 -4.89
CA THR A 44 -9.08 -13.38 -4.71
C THR A 44 -8.08 -13.14 -3.59
N PHE A 45 -7.12 -12.26 -3.82
CA PHE A 45 -6.17 -11.81 -2.82
C PHE A 45 -6.35 -10.31 -2.60
N ALA A 46 -6.75 -9.93 -1.39
CA ALA A 46 -6.71 -8.55 -0.96
C ALA A 46 -5.30 -8.22 -0.48
N VAL A 47 -4.72 -7.15 -1.03
CA VAL A 47 -3.36 -6.69 -0.74
C VAL A 47 -3.42 -5.31 -0.11
N THR A 48 -2.70 -5.12 0.99
CA THR A 48 -2.51 -3.81 1.61
C THR A 48 -1.03 -3.62 1.89
N VAL A 49 -0.51 -2.45 1.50
CA VAL A 49 0.88 -2.05 1.79
C VAL A 49 0.89 -0.65 2.38
N ALA A 50 1.72 -0.46 3.40
CA ALA A 50 2.07 0.86 3.93
C ALA A 50 3.58 1.01 3.89
N LEU A 51 4.05 2.13 3.35
CA LEU A 51 5.45 2.49 3.22
C LEU A 51 5.61 3.96 3.62
N THR A 52 6.61 4.25 4.45
CA THR A 52 7.04 5.64 4.71
C THR A 52 8.45 5.84 4.15
N VAL A 53 8.66 6.93 3.43
CA VAL A 53 9.95 7.25 2.80
C VAL A 53 10.33 8.71 3.03
N ASP A 54 11.62 8.96 3.26
CA ASP A 54 12.19 10.30 3.36
C ASP A 54 12.39 10.89 1.96
N ALA A 55 11.29 11.33 1.37
CA ALA A 55 11.24 11.93 0.04
C ALA A 55 9.99 12.81 -0.07
N THR A 56 9.95 13.71 -1.07
CA THR A 56 8.74 14.51 -1.34
C THR A 56 7.69 13.71 -2.10
N PRO A 57 6.40 14.13 -2.08
CA PRO A 57 5.36 13.51 -2.90
C PRO A 57 5.70 13.47 -4.40
N GLU A 58 6.40 14.49 -4.91
CA GLU A 58 6.85 14.59 -6.30
C GLU A 58 7.85 13.50 -6.63
N GLU A 59 8.87 13.30 -5.77
CA GLU A 59 9.88 12.26 -5.93
C GLU A 59 9.26 10.87 -5.89
N VAL A 60 8.33 10.65 -4.98
CA VAL A 60 7.58 9.38 -4.86
C VAL A 60 6.73 9.15 -6.10
N PHE A 61 5.89 10.12 -6.48
CA PHE A 61 4.99 10.02 -7.60
C PHE A 61 5.74 9.76 -8.92
N ALA A 62 6.87 10.44 -9.12
CA ALA A 62 7.71 10.28 -10.30
C ALA A 62 8.22 8.84 -10.46
N VAL A 63 8.59 8.16 -9.37
CA VAL A 63 9.06 6.76 -9.43
C VAL A 63 7.91 5.79 -9.63
N PHE A 64 6.78 5.97 -8.92
CA PHE A 64 5.61 5.09 -9.05
C PHE A 64 4.93 5.16 -10.42
N THR A 65 5.13 6.26 -11.16
CA THR A 65 4.55 6.46 -12.51
C THR A 65 5.53 6.28 -13.65
N ASP A 66 6.78 5.92 -13.37
CA ASP A 66 7.82 5.69 -14.38
C ASP A 66 7.72 4.28 -14.98
N TYR A 67 6.59 4.02 -15.65
CA TYR A 67 6.29 2.71 -16.22
C TYR A 67 7.29 2.27 -17.27
N ASP A 68 7.78 3.18 -18.11
CA ASP A 68 8.70 2.84 -19.23
C ASP A 68 10.09 2.38 -18.72
N HIS A 69 10.46 2.74 -17.50
CA HIS A 69 11.73 2.31 -16.90
C HIS A 69 11.56 1.33 -15.75
N MET A 70 10.32 0.92 -15.42
CA MET A 70 10.03 0.12 -14.22
C MET A 70 10.79 -1.20 -14.18
N ALA A 71 11.01 -1.84 -15.32
CA ALA A 71 11.81 -3.07 -15.43
C ALA A 71 13.29 -2.90 -15.02
N ARG A 72 13.79 -1.65 -14.91
CA ARG A 72 15.18 -1.39 -14.51
C ARG A 72 15.38 -1.42 -12.99
N PHE A 73 14.31 -1.23 -12.22
CA PHE A 73 14.40 -1.11 -10.77
C PHE A 73 13.39 -1.98 -10.01
N VAL A 74 12.44 -2.60 -10.67
CA VAL A 74 11.51 -3.55 -10.07
C VAL A 74 11.79 -4.95 -10.65
N SER A 75 12.38 -5.81 -9.85
CA SER A 75 12.98 -7.08 -10.30
C SER A 75 11.97 -8.11 -10.84
N ASN A 76 10.71 -8.05 -10.40
CA ASN A 76 9.64 -8.90 -10.89
C ASN A 76 8.93 -8.35 -12.14
N VAL A 77 9.31 -7.16 -12.60
CA VAL A 77 8.85 -6.59 -13.88
C VAL A 77 9.88 -6.91 -14.96
N VAL A 78 9.50 -7.68 -15.97
CA VAL A 78 10.37 -8.07 -17.08
C VAL A 78 10.35 -7.02 -18.18
N GLU A 79 9.15 -6.53 -18.51
CA GLU A 79 8.91 -5.48 -19.48
C GLU A 79 7.79 -4.58 -18.99
N SER A 80 7.88 -3.29 -19.27
CA SER A 80 6.82 -2.33 -18.98
C SER A 80 6.92 -1.15 -19.93
N ARG A 81 5.80 -0.74 -20.52
CA ARG A 81 5.75 0.40 -21.44
C ARG A 81 4.38 1.05 -21.44
N ILE A 82 4.36 2.37 -21.57
CA ILE A 82 3.14 3.12 -21.83
C ILE A 82 2.79 2.98 -23.30
N VAL A 83 1.65 2.32 -23.60
CA VAL A 83 1.17 2.14 -24.97
C VAL A 83 0.16 3.21 -25.42
N ARG A 84 -0.44 3.91 -24.45
CA ARG A 84 -1.33 5.06 -24.71
C ARG A 84 -1.29 6.02 -23.55
N ARG A 85 -1.28 7.32 -23.87
CA ARG A 85 -1.40 8.42 -22.89
C ARG A 85 -2.45 9.41 -23.38
N ASP A 86 -3.40 9.74 -22.50
CA ASP A 86 -4.42 10.74 -22.73
C ASP A 86 -4.54 11.56 -21.43
N GLY A 87 -3.81 12.67 -21.36
CA GLY A 87 -3.67 13.46 -20.15
C GLY A 87 -3.16 12.62 -18.97
N ASP A 88 -4.00 12.52 -17.94
CA ASP A 88 -3.75 11.75 -16.71
C ASP A 88 -4.17 10.27 -16.82
N ARG A 89 -4.60 9.82 -17.99
CA ARG A 89 -4.95 8.43 -18.26
C ARG A 89 -3.89 7.74 -19.08
N LEU A 90 -3.48 6.56 -18.64
CA LEU A 90 -2.48 5.74 -19.32
C LEU A 90 -3.05 4.36 -19.60
N ALA A 91 -2.61 3.75 -20.71
CA ALA A 91 -2.63 2.32 -20.88
C ALA A 91 -1.18 1.81 -20.85
N VAL A 92 -0.91 0.85 -19.98
CA VAL A 92 0.43 0.30 -19.76
C VAL A 92 0.41 -1.19 -20.02
N GLU A 93 1.24 -1.63 -20.93
CA GLU A 93 1.51 -3.05 -21.15
C GLU A 93 2.66 -3.48 -20.23
N GLN A 94 2.47 -4.57 -19.49
CA GLN A 94 3.45 -5.03 -18.53
C GLN A 94 3.55 -6.56 -18.54
N LYS A 95 4.80 -7.04 -18.57
CA LYS A 95 5.14 -8.45 -18.36
C LYS A 95 5.84 -8.58 -17.02
N SER A 96 5.33 -9.44 -16.16
CA SER A 96 5.85 -9.69 -14.81
C SER A 96 6.22 -11.15 -14.64
N ARG A 97 7.12 -11.41 -13.70
CA ARG A 97 7.56 -12.77 -13.37
C ARG A 97 7.51 -12.98 -11.85
N LEU A 98 6.92 -14.10 -11.44
CA LEU A 98 7.00 -14.62 -10.09
C LEU A 98 7.88 -15.88 -10.10
N VAL A 99 8.87 -15.92 -9.21
CA VAL A 99 9.77 -17.08 -9.05
C VAL A 99 9.56 -17.67 -7.67
N VAL A 100 9.22 -18.96 -7.61
CA VAL A 100 9.02 -19.70 -6.36
C VAL A 100 9.85 -20.99 -6.42
N GLY A 101 11.00 -20.97 -5.78
CA GLY A 101 11.97 -22.06 -5.89
C GLY A 101 12.44 -22.24 -7.33
N ILE A 102 12.13 -23.40 -7.94
CA ILE A 102 12.43 -23.70 -9.33
C ILE A 102 11.28 -23.36 -10.30
N LEU A 103 10.14 -22.91 -9.78
CA LEU A 103 8.96 -22.59 -10.60
C LEU A 103 8.99 -21.13 -11.03
N HIS A 104 8.73 -20.89 -12.29
CA HIS A 104 8.65 -19.58 -12.92
C HIS A 104 7.25 -19.37 -13.47
N PHE A 105 6.61 -18.28 -13.07
CA PHE A 105 5.30 -17.87 -13.57
C PHE A 105 5.45 -16.51 -14.24
N GLU A 106 5.07 -16.42 -15.51
CA GLU A 106 5.04 -15.16 -16.24
C GLU A 106 3.59 -14.71 -16.43
N PHE A 107 3.36 -13.42 -16.28
CA PHE A 107 2.06 -12.78 -16.44
C PHE A 107 2.20 -11.61 -17.40
N THR A 108 1.31 -11.56 -18.39
CA THR A 108 1.24 -10.44 -19.34
C THR A 108 -0.10 -9.76 -19.18
N ASN A 109 -0.08 -8.45 -18.98
CA ASN A 109 -1.28 -7.67 -18.68
C ASN A 109 -1.24 -6.31 -19.39
N VAL A 110 -2.43 -5.82 -19.75
CA VAL A 110 -2.65 -4.40 -20.05
C VAL A 110 -3.42 -3.78 -18.88
N ARG A 111 -2.84 -2.74 -18.30
CA ARG A 111 -3.50 -1.99 -17.23
C ARG A 111 -3.89 -0.60 -17.68
N GLU A 112 -5.07 -0.19 -17.30
CA GLU A 112 -5.50 1.20 -17.35
C GLU A 112 -5.11 1.88 -16.04
N VAL A 113 -4.56 3.07 -16.15
CA VAL A 113 -4.09 3.86 -15.00
C VAL A 113 -4.70 5.25 -15.08
N ASP A 114 -5.37 5.65 -14.00
CA ASP A 114 -5.84 7.02 -13.78
C ASP A 114 -4.94 7.67 -12.73
N LEU A 115 -4.39 8.84 -13.06
CA LEU A 115 -3.50 9.60 -12.20
C LEU A 115 -4.25 10.78 -11.58
N VAL A 116 -4.13 10.95 -10.28
CA VAL A 116 -4.39 12.20 -9.59
C VAL A 116 -3.02 12.72 -9.14
N PRO A 117 -2.43 13.69 -9.86
CA PRO A 117 -1.04 14.08 -9.67
C PRO A 117 -0.67 14.29 -8.20
N LEU A 118 0.45 13.69 -7.79
CA LEU A 118 1.06 13.74 -6.45
C LEU A 118 0.21 13.13 -5.32
N ARG A 119 -0.99 12.61 -5.60
CA ARG A 119 -1.92 12.16 -4.57
C ARG A 119 -2.36 10.71 -4.71
N GLU A 120 -2.69 10.30 -5.93
CA GLU A 120 -3.28 8.98 -6.11
C GLU A 120 -2.97 8.40 -7.50
N ILE A 121 -2.77 7.08 -7.54
CA ILE A 121 -2.60 6.29 -8.75
C ILE A 121 -3.59 5.15 -8.65
N ARG A 122 -4.60 5.14 -9.52
CA ARG A 122 -5.56 4.03 -9.63
C ARG A 122 -5.19 3.20 -10.84
N SER A 123 -5.10 1.90 -10.67
CA SER A 123 -4.86 0.99 -11.79
C SER A 123 -5.84 -0.16 -11.78
N ARG A 124 -6.33 -0.51 -12.97
CA ARG A 124 -7.18 -1.68 -13.20
C ARG A 124 -6.57 -2.48 -14.35
N ILE A 125 -6.44 -3.78 -14.15
CA ILE A 125 -5.98 -4.67 -15.21
C ILE A 125 -7.16 -4.97 -16.13
N ALA A 126 -7.11 -4.40 -17.35
CA ALA A 126 -8.17 -4.49 -18.34
C ALA A 126 -8.09 -5.79 -19.15
N GLU A 127 -6.87 -6.28 -19.41
CA GLU A 127 -6.63 -7.47 -20.23
C GLU A 127 -5.47 -8.29 -19.67
N GLY A 128 -5.46 -9.60 -19.96
CA GLY A 128 -4.37 -10.52 -19.66
C GLY A 128 -4.63 -11.43 -18.47
N ASP A 129 -3.54 -12.01 -17.95
CA ASP A 129 -3.57 -13.12 -16.98
C ASP A 129 -4.17 -12.73 -15.61
N MET A 130 -4.17 -11.43 -15.28
CA MET A 130 -4.66 -10.90 -14.02
C MET A 130 -5.88 -9.97 -14.21
N GLN A 131 -6.61 -10.16 -15.31
CA GLN A 131 -7.77 -9.31 -15.64
C GLN A 131 -8.76 -9.22 -14.48
N GLY A 132 -9.27 -8.02 -14.22
CA GLY A 132 -10.16 -7.71 -13.11
C GLY A 132 -9.46 -7.27 -11.83
N SER A 133 -8.14 -7.45 -11.72
CA SER A 133 -7.36 -6.92 -10.61
C SER A 133 -7.35 -5.40 -10.61
N SER A 134 -7.38 -4.80 -9.41
CA SER A 134 -7.35 -3.36 -9.26
C SER A 134 -6.51 -2.95 -8.05
N PHE A 135 -5.83 -1.81 -8.17
CA PHE A 135 -4.97 -1.28 -7.12
C PHE A 135 -5.12 0.24 -7.04
N THR A 136 -5.09 0.76 -5.83
CA THR A 136 -5.04 2.20 -5.57
C THR A 136 -3.85 2.48 -4.68
N THR A 137 -2.95 3.34 -5.16
CA THR A 137 -1.83 3.87 -4.40
C THR A 137 -2.13 5.30 -4.01
N THR A 138 -2.22 5.60 -2.72
CA THR A 138 -2.37 6.95 -2.16
C THR A 138 -1.03 7.46 -1.65
N ILE A 139 -0.74 8.72 -1.92
CA ILE A 139 0.49 9.41 -1.51
C ILE A 139 0.08 10.59 -0.63
N SER A 140 0.64 10.69 0.57
CA SER A 140 0.32 11.74 1.54
C SER A 140 1.57 12.19 2.31
N VAL A 141 1.58 13.44 2.75
CA VAL A 141 2.65 13.99 3.57
C VAL A 141 2.44 13.60 5.03
N GLN A 142 3.50 13.14 5.68
CA GLN A 142 3.55 12.84 7.11
C GLN A 142 4.78 13.51 7.74
N GLY A 143 4.60 14.68 8.31
CA GLY A 143 5.71 15.50 8.79
C GLY A 143 6.66 15.87 7.66
N THR A 144 7.93 15.44 7.73
CA THR A 144 8.94 15.65 6.68
C THR A 144 9.06 14.48 5.70
N LYS A 145 8.25 13.44 5.86
CA LYS A 145 8.28 12.22 5.06
C LYS A 145 7.02 12.10 4.22
N THR A 146 7.07 11.23 3.24
CA THR A 146 5.90 10.84 2.44
C THR A 146 5.47 9.43 2.83
N GLN A 147 4.18 9.28 3.06
CA GLN A 147 3.54 8.01 3.29
C GLN A 147 2.84 7.54 2.02
N VAL A 148 3.06 6.28 1.68
CA VAL A 148 2.42 5.58 0.56
C VAL A 148 1.56 4.47 1.11
N HIS A 149 0.28 4.47 0.76
CA HIS A 149 -0.62 3.35 1.00
C HIS A 149 -1.04 2.76 -0.33
N ASN A 150 -0.83 1.46 -0.50
CA ASN A 150 -1.36 0.72 -1.63
C ASN A 150 -2.40 -0.28 -1.13
N ARG A 151 -3.55 -0.30 -1.78
CA ARG A 151 -4.62 -1.28 -1.53
C ARG A 151 -5.11 -1.80 -2.85
N GLY A 152 -5.39 -3.09 -2.90
CA GLY A 152 -5.94 -3.65 -4.12
C GLY A 152 -6.41 -5.07 -3.97
N THR A 153 -6.98 -5.53 -5.05
CA THR A 153 -7.45 -6.88 -5.22
C THR A 153 -6.70 -7.50 -6.40
N PHE A 154 -6.06 -8.60 -6.12
CA PHE A 154 -5.38 -9.42 -7.11
C PHE A 154 -6.26 -10.62 -7.47
N LEU A 155 -6.50 -10.78 -8.76
CA LEU A 155 -7.17 -11.94 -9.34
C LEU A 155 -6.20 -12.63 -10.29
N SER A 156 -6.29 -13.94 -10.43
CA SER A 156 -5.53 -14.66 -11.44
C SER A 156 -6.45 -15.57 -12.22
N ASN A 157 -6.46 -15.41 -13.55
CA ASN A 157 -7.15 -16.31 -14.46
C ASN A 157 -6.35 -17.61 -14.68
N ARG A 158 -5.15 -17.70 -14.11
CA ARG A 158 -4.31 -18.89 -14.12
C ARG A 158 -4.38 -19.58 -12.78
N TRP A 159 -4.36 -20.92 -12.83
CA TRP A 159 -4.23 -21.69 -11.60
C TRP A 159 -2.94 -21.34 -10.86
N ILE A 160 -3.07 -20.87 -9.64
CA ILE A 160 -1.96 -20.62 -8.72
C ILE A 160 -1.85 -21.80 -7.77
N PRO A 161 -0.74 -22.54 -7.78
CA PRO A 161 -0.55 -23.66 -6.87
C PRO A 161 -0.77 -23.25 -5.42
N PRO A 162 -1.42 -24.10 -4.59
CA PRO A 162 -1.63 -23.79 -3.17
C PRO A 162 -0.35 -23.52 -2.38
N ILE A 163 0.80 -24.02 -2.87
CA ILE A 163 2.12 -23.74 -2.29
C ILE A 163 2.51 -22.25 -2.41
N ILE A 164 1.93 -21.53 -3.37
CA ILE A 164 2.04 -20.06 -3.44
C ILE A 164 1.01 -19.50 -2.48
N GLY A 165 1.33 -19.58 -1.20
CA GLY A 165 0.49 -19.04 -0.14
C GLY A 165 0.70 -17.54 0.07
N ASN A 166 -0.07 -16.98 1.01
CA ASN A 166 0.01 -15.57 1.40
C ASN A 166 1.45 -15.13 1.71
N MET A 167 2.25 -16.02 2.32
CA MET A 167 3.64 -15.75 2.72
C MET A 167 4.56 -15.43 1.53
N VAL A 168 4.40 -16.16 0.41
CA VAL A 168 5.19 -15.91 -0.81
C VAL A 168 4.77 -14.59 -1.45
N LEU A 169 3.47 -14.36 -1.59
CA LEU A 169 2.95 -13.11 -2.14
C LEU A 169 3.30 -11.90 -1.27
N GLU A 170 3.29 -12.07 0.05
CA GLU A 170 3.71 -11.01 0.99
C GLU A 170 5.19 -10.69 0.83
N ALA A 171 6.06 -11.70 0.75
CA ALA A 171 7.49 -11.52 0.57
C ALA A 171 7.82 -10.82 -0.76
N GLU A 172 7.19 -11.25 -1.87
CA GLU A 172 7.38 -10.62 -3.19
C GLU A 172 6.83 -9.19 -3.23
N THR A 173 5.67 -8.94 -2.62
CA THR A 173 5.11 -7.59 -2.51
C THR A 173 6.02 -6.69 -1.69
N ARG A 174 6.51 -7.15 -0.55
CA ARG A 174 7.45 -6.42 0.31
C ARG A 174 8.72 -6.08 -0.45
N LYS A 175 9.30 -7.05 -1.16
CA LYS A 175 10.49 -6.85 -2.00
C LYS A 175 10.24 -5.79 -3.07
N GLN A 176 9.12 -5.84 -3.78
CA GLN A 176 8.76 -4.85 -4.79
C GLN A 176 8.70 -3.43 -4.21
N PHE A 177 8.07 -3.24 -3.05
CA PHE A 177 7.98 -1.94 -2.40
C PHE A 177 9.33 -1.47 -1.82
N GLN A 178 10.21 -2.38 -1.40
CA GLN A 178 11.60 -2.07 -1.06
C GLN A 178 12.38 -1.55 -2.26
N GLU A 179 12.18 -2.14 -3.43
CA GLU A 179 12.80 -1.72 -4.69
C GLU A 179 12.31 -0.31 -5.11
N PHE A 180 11.01 -0.04 -5.01
CA PHE A 180 10.47 1.32 -5.18
C PHE A 180 11.12 2.32 -4.23
N ARG A 181 11.17 1.99 -2.93
CA ARG A 181 11.81 2.84 -1.92
C ARG A 181 13.27 3.12 -2.25
N THR A 182 14.02 2.09 -2.61
CA THR A 182 15.44 2.20 -2.98
C THR A 182 15.61 3.14 -4.16
N GLU A 183 14.79 3.01 -5.19
CA GLU A 183 14.85 3.86 -6.37
C GLU A 183 14.48 5.32 -6.07
N ILE A 184 13.48 5.57 -5.22
CA ILE A 184 13.11 6.92 -4.76
C ILE A 184 14.32 7.58 -4.09
N LEU A 185 14.93 6.90 -3.12
CA LEU A 185 16.07 7.45 -2.37
C LEU A 185 17.31 7.64 -3.26
N ARG A 186 17.54 6.74 -4.22
CA ARG A 186 18.62 6.85 -5.19
C ARG A 186 18.45 8.09 -6.08
N ARG A 187 17.23 8.35 -6.59
CA ARG A 187 16.94 9.53 -7.43
C ARG A 187 17.06 10.81 -6.64
N LYS A 188 16.54 10.83 -5.40
CA LYS A 188 16.69 11.97 -4.47
C LYS A 188 18.16 12.32 -4.27
N GLY A 189 19.03 11.34 -3.99
CA GLY A 189 20.48 11.57 -3.81
C GLY A 189 21.24 11.98 -5.08
N SER A 190 20.62 11.78 -6.25
CA SER A 190 21.20 12.15 -7.56
C SER A 190 20.70 13.49 -8.09
N ALA A 191 19.70 14.10 -7.43
CA ALA A 191 19.21 15.43 -7.80
C ALA A 191 20.28 16.49 -7.48
N PRO A 192 20.57 17.45 -8.41
CA PRO A 192 21.49 18.55 -8.11
C PRO A 192 20.95 19.35 -6.93
N VAL A 193 21.81 19.57 -5.92
CA VAL A 193 21.49 20.46 -4.79
C VAL A 193 21.19 21.86 -5.35
N PRO A 194 20.00 22.44 -5.10
CA PRO A 194 19.74 23.83 -5.49
C PRO A 194 20.79 24.74 -4.85
N ARG A 195 21.47 25.55 -5.65
CA ARG A 195 22.42 26.55 -5.17
C ARG A 195 21.69 27.74 -4.60
#